data_28fcab68db3a99c219e95689389fa645
#
_entry.id   28fcab68db3a99c219e95689389fa645
#
_cell.length_a   1.000
_cell.length_b   1.000
_cell.length_c   1.000
_cell.angle_alpha   90.00
_cell.angle_beta   90.00
_cell.angle_gamma   90.00
#
_symmetry.space_group_name_H-M   'P 1'
#
loop_
_entity.id
_entity.type
_entity.pdbx_description
1 polymer ?
#
loop_
_entity_poly.entity_id
_entity_poly.type
_entity_poly.pdbx_seq_one_letter_code
_entity_poly.pdbx_strand_id
1 'polypeptide(L)'
;MFSFIRLIRTRTSEVWGITNSNDILCGRIDLHYADDGRINGSVQIQEKLTKKQEQDLCEKIDVELIDSDELSSDSFTITIAHIDSINLFGKDSN
;
A
#
# COMPACT_ATOMS: atom_id res chain seq x y z
N MET A 1 -9.23 -4.16 11.41
CA MET A 1 -8.23 -3.15 11.03
C MET A 1 -7.16 -3.77 10.17
N PHE A 2 -6.51 -2.97 9.34
CA PHE A 2 -5.54 -3.48 8.38
C PHE A 2 -4.14 -3.49 8.95
N SER A 3 -3.33 -4.43 8.49
CA SER A 3 -1.89 -4.50 8.74
C SER A 3 -1.15 -4.56 7.42
N PHE A 4 0.12 -4.13 7.43
CA PHE A 4 0.93 -4.05 6.22
C PHE A 4 2.14 -4.96 6.32
N ILE A 5 2.43 -5.66 5.22
CA ILE A 5 3.60 -6.53 5.10
C ILE A 5 4.39 -6.08 3.87
N ARG A 6 5.65 -5.71 4.07
CA ARG A 6 6.50 -5.32 2.94
C ARG A 6 6.88 -6.54 2.12
N LEU A 7 6.59 -6.48 0.82
CA LEU A 7 6.86 -7.57 -0.12
C LEU A 7 8.10 -7.31 -0.96
N ILE A 8 8.28 -6.07 -1.43
CA ILE A 8 9.38 -5.71 -2.32
C ILE A 8 9.86 -4.32 -1.93
N ARG A 9 11.16 -4.12 -2.02
CA ARG A 9 11.76 -2.79 -1.93
C ARG A 9 12.83 -2.63 -2.99
N THR A 10 12.76 -1.52 -3.72
CA THR A 10 13.82 -1.06 -4.64
C THR A 10 14.25 0.33 -4.20
N ARG A 11 15.17 0.96 -4.95
CA ARG A 11 15.60 2.33 -4.65
C ARG A 11 14.48 3.35 -4.82
N THR A 12 13.53 3.07 -5.70
CA THR A 12 12.50 4.03 -6.10
C THR A 12 11.09 3.54 -5.83
N SER A 13 10.93 2.35 -5.26
CA SER A 13 9.60 1.81 -5.04
C SER A 13 9.56 0.83 -3.88
N GLU A 14 8.38 0.68 -3.32
CA GLU A 14 8.06 -0.36 -2.34
C GLU A 14 6.71 -0.96 -2.67
N VAL A 15 6.58 -2.26 -2.43
CA VAL A 15 5.29 -2.96 -2.54
C VAL A 15 4.96 -3.57 -1.19
N TRP A 16 3.75 -3.29 -0.73
CA TRP A 16 3.24 -3.79 0.54
C TRP A 16 1.97 -4.58 0.32
N GLY A 17 1.83 -5.69 1.03
CA GLY A 17 0.56 -6.39 1.14
C GLY A 17 -0.27 -5.79 2.26
N ILE A 18 -1.60 -5.81 2.09
CA ILE A 18 -2.54 -5.39 3.11
C ILE A 18 -3.27 -6.64 3.60
N THR A 19 -3.22 -6.88 4.90
CA THR A 19 -3.99 -7.96 5.52
C THR A 19 -5.09 -7.39 6.39
N ASN A 20 -6.20 -8.11 6.48
CA ASN A 20 -7.31 -7.72 7.34
C ASN A 20 -7.15 -8.31 8.74
N SER A 21 -8.17 -8.14 9.60
CA SER A 21 -8.15 -8.61 10.98
C SER A 21 -8.00 -10.13 11.12
N ASN A 22 -8.30 -10.88 10.06
CA ASN A 22 -8.19 -12.34 10.03
C ASN A 22 -6.86 -12.80 9.42
N ASP A 23 -5.89 -11.89 9.23
CA ASP A 23 -4.61 -12.14 8.60
C ASP A 23 -4.73 -12.61 7.14
N ILE A 24 -5.82 -12.24 6.48
CA ILE A 24 -6.04 -12.58 5.08
C ILE A 24 -5.59 -11.42 4.21
N LEU A 25 -4.80 -11.73 3.18
CA LEU A 25 -4.37 -10.73 2.19
C LEU A 25 -5.60 -10.20 1.45
N CYS A 26 -5.85 -8.91 1.56
CA CYS A 26 -7.01 -8.26 0.95
C CYS A 26 -6.65 -7.06 0.08
N GLY A 27 -5.39 -6.71 0.00
CA GLY A 27 -4.98 -5.55 -0.79
C GLY A 27 -3.49 -5.47 -1.03
N ARG A 28 -3.11 -4.47 -1.80
CA ARG A 28 -1.74 -4.20 -2.18
C ARG A 28 -1.52 -2.69 -2.25
N ILE A 29 -0.36 -2.25 -1.80
CA ILE A 29 0.08 -0.87 -1.90
C ILE A 29 1.36 -0.83 -2.70
N ASP A 30 1.40 -0.02 -3.75
CA ASP A 30 2.61 0.29 -4.49
C ASP A 30 2.99 1.74 -4.20
N LEU A 31 4.18 1.96 -3.68
CA LEU A 31 4.72 3.29 -3.43
C LEU A 31 5.88 3.56 -4.37
N HIS A 32 5.85 4.70 -5.04
CA HIS A 32 6.90 5.13 -5.94
C HIS A 32 7.46 6.47 -5.48
N TYR A 33 8.77 6.54 -5.37
CA TYR A 33 9.50 7.73 -4.95
C TYR A 33 10.05 8.44 -6.18
N ALA A 34 9.50 9.61 -6.48
CA ALA A 34 9.95 10.41 -7.60
C ALA A 34 11.22 11.18 -7.24
N ASP A 35 11.99 11.57 -8.26
CA ASP A 35 13.25 12.30 -8.09
C ASP A 35 13.06 13.66 -7.41
N ASP A 36 11.88 14.25 -7.53
CA ASP A 36 11.55 15.55 -6.92
C ASP A 36 11.09 15.43 -5.47
N GLY A 37 11.16 14.23 -4.89
CA GLY A 37 10.77 13.98 -3.51
C GLY A 37 9.28 13.68 -3.33
N ARG A 38 8.49 13.66 -4.39
CA ARG A 38 7.08 13.29 -4.29
C ARG A 38 6.94 11.80 -4.17
N ILE A 39 5.90 11.39 -3.46
CA ILE A 39 5.56 9.98 -3.32
C ILE A 39 4.20 9.74 -3.97
N ASN A 40 4.15 8.78 -4.89
CA ASN A 40 2.92 8.35 -5.53
C ASN A 40 2.58 6.94 -5.06
N GLY A 41 1.41 6.80 -4.46
CA GLY A 41 0.92 5.53 -3.97
C GLY A 41 -0.29 5.06 -4.75
N SER A 42 -0.38 3.76 -4.96
CA SER A 42 -1.53 3.10 -5.56
C SER A 42 -1.96 1.97 -4.64
N VAL A 43 -3.21 2.02 -4.20
CA VAL A 43 -3.81 0.99 -3.36
C VAL A 43 -4.83 0.23 -4.17
N GLN A 44 -4.71 -1.09 -4.18
CA GLN A 44 -5.71 -1.99 -4.71
C GLN A 44 -6.26 -2.78 -3.54
N ILE A 45 -7.55 -2.72 -3.29
CA ILE A 45 -8.14 -3.38 -2.14
C ILE A 45 -9.43 -4.09 -2.53
N GLN A 46 -9.56 -5.31 -2.02
CA GLN A 46 -10.69 -6.17 -2.33
C GLN A 46 -11.94 -5.82 -1.51
N GLU A 47 -11.77 -5.25 -0.34
CA GLU A 47 -12.87 -4.88 0.53
C GLU A 47 -13.48 -3.56 0.09
N LYS A 48 -14.82 -3.46 0.22
CA LYS A 48 -15.51 -2.18 -0.02
C LYS A 48 -15.34 -1.29 1.19
N LEU A 49 -14.73 -0.15 1.01
CA LEU A 49 -14.50 0.81 2.08
C LEU A 49 -15.43 2.01 1.96
N THR A 50 -15.90 2.50 3.09
CA THR A 50 -16.56 3.81 3.16
C THR A 50 -15.50 4.90 2.97
N LYS A 51 -15.93 6.13 2.71
CA LYS A 51 -14.99 7.25 2.60
C LYS A 51 -14.17 7.45 3.86
N LYS A 52 -14.78 7.27 5.02
CA LYS A 52 -14.06 7.37 6.28
C LYS A 52 -13.01 6.26 6.40
N GLN A 53 -13.34 5.05 6.01
CA GLN A 53 -12.39 3.94 6.04
C GLN A 53 -11.24 4.17 5.05
N GLU A 54 -11.52 4.75 3.88
CA GLU A 54 -10.48 5.12 2.93
C GLU A 54 -9.54 6.16 3.53
N GLN A 55 -10.08 7.18 4.20
CA GLN A 55 -9.27 8.19 4.89
C GLN A 55 -8.42 7.58 5.99
N ASP A 56 -9.00 6.71 6.81
CA ASP A 56 -8.28 6.03 7.87
C ASP A 56 -7.14 5.17 7.30
N LEU A 57 -7.38 4.49 6.19
CA LEU A 57 -6.35 3.72 5.51
C LEU A 57 -5.22 4.61 5.00
N CYS A 58 -5.55 5.74 4.37
CA CYS A 58 -4.55 6.68 3.89
C CYS A 58 -3.72 7.27 5.02
N GLU A 59 -4.35 7.61 6.14
CA GLU A 59 -3.64 8.10 7.32
C GLU A 59 -2.69 7.04 7.88
N LYS A 60 -3.13 5.80 7.91
CA LYS A 60 -2.30 4.69 8.39
C LYS A 60 -1.10 4.46 7.46
N ILE A 61 -1.31 4.55 6.16
CA ILE A 61 -0.21 4.46 5.18
C ILE A 61 0.78 5.60 5.40
N ASP A 62 0.29 6.82 5.57
CA ASP A 62 1.14 7.98 5.82
C ASP A 62 1.99 7.78 7.07
N VAL A 63 1.37 7.43 8.18
CA VAL A 63 2.07 7.29 9.46
C VAL A 63 3.03 6.10 9.47
N GLU A 64 2.63 4.96 8.97
CA GLU A 64 3.40 3.73 9.11
C GLU A 64 4.40 3.50 7.97
N LEU A 65 4.10 3.94 6.77
CA LEU A 65 4.93 3.64 5.59
C LEU A 65 5.69 4.86 5.07
N ILE A 66 5.10 6.03 5.12
CA ILE A 66 5.70 7.25 4.55
C ILE A 66 6.51 8.01 5.58
N ASP A 67 5.92 8.33 6.73
CA ASP A 67 6.60 9.09 7.79
C ASP A 67 7.69 8.30 8.48
N SER A 68 7.59 6.98 8.53
CA SER A 68 8.61 6.15 9.16
C SER A 68 9.91 6.11 8.37
N ASP A 69 9.86 6.39 7.08
CA ASP A 69 11.05 6.62 6.28
C ASP A 69 11.45 8.09 6.42
N GLU A 70 12.74 8.37 6.63
CA GLU A 70 13.29 9.73 6.73
C GLU A 70 13.06 10.57 5.47
N LEU A 71 12.31 10.04 4.54
CA LEU A 71 11.93 10.68 3.30
C LEU A 71 10.55 11.31 3.37
N SER A 72 10.15 11.80 4.55
CA SER A 72 8.85 12.44 4.69
C SER A 72 8.71 13.54 3.65
N SER A 73 7.89 13.28 2.66
CA SER A 73 7.52 14.27 1.68
C SER A 73 6.27 14.97 2.18
N ASP A 74 6.27 16.29 2.17
CA ASP A 74 5.07 17.08 2.45
C ASP A 74 3.99 16.84 1.39
N SER A 75 4.32 16.10 0.34
CA SER A 75 3.43 15.89 -0.79
C SER A 75 3.44 14.43 -1.20
N PHE A 76 2.32 13.76 -0.98
CA PHE A 76 2.09 12.43 -1.51
C PHE A 76 0.69 12.33 -2.11
N THR A 77 0.53 11.44 -3.07
CA THR A 77 -0.75 11.17 -3.70
C THR A 77 -1.03 9.68 -3.60
N ILE A 78 -2.22 9.33 -3.14
CA ILE A 78 -2.64 7.94 -3.04
C ILE A 78 -3.91 7.75 -3.86
N THR A 79 -3.89 6.79 -4.75
CA THR A 79 -5.07 6.35 -5.52
C THR A 79 -5.55 5.04 -4.94
N ILE A 80 -6.84 4.93 -4.66
CA ILE A 80 -7.44 3.71 -4.15
C ILE A 80 -8.36 3.12 -5.21
N ALA A 81 -8.11 1.88 -5.58
CA ALA A 81 -8.96 1.12 -6.48
C ALA A 81 -9.56 -0.07 -5.74
N HIS A 82 -10.86 -0.20 -5.83
CA HIS A 82 -11.56 -1.37 -5.31
C HIS A 82 -11.58 -2.45 -6.37
N ILE A 83 -11.12 -3.64 -6.03
CA ILE A 83 -10.97 -4.75 -6.97
C ILE A 83 -11.80 -5.95 -6.50
N ASP A 84 -12.11 -6.84 -7.44
CA ASP A 84 -12.93 -8.01 -7.15
C ASP A 84 -12.11 -9.15 -6.54
N SER A 85 -10.86 -9.29 -6.97
CA SER A 85 -10.01 -10.37 -6.46
C SER A 85 -8.53 -9.98 -6.54
N ILE A 86 -7.76 -10.61 -5.65
CA ILE A 86 -6.30 -10.55 -5.67
C ILE A 86 -5.80 -11.98 -5.88
N ASN A 87 -4.94 -12.16 -6.87
CA ASN A 87 -4.33 -13.44 -7.14
C ASN A 87 -2.82 -13.30 -7.04
N LEU A 88 -2.22 -14.11 -6.21
CA LEU A 88 -0.78 -14.25 -6.16
C LEU A 88 -0.38 -15.38 -7.11
N PHE A 89 0.43 -15.06 -8.10
CA PHE A 89 0.85 -16.00 -9.09
C PHE A 89 2.37 -16.14 -9.04
N GLY A 90 2.84 -17.34 -8.80
CA GLY A 90 4.26 -17.63 -8.78
C GLY A 90 4.56 -18.92 -9.49
N LYS A 91 5.77 -19.02 -10.00
CA LYS A 91 6.26 -20.27 -10.59
C LYS A 91 7.46 -20.74 -9.79
N ASP A 92 7.32 -21.93 -9.23
CA ASP A 92 8.40 -22.59 -8.53
C ASP A 92 9.18 -23.43 -9.52
N SER A 93 10.48 -23.22 -9.60
CA SER A 93 11.33 -23.86 -10.62
C SER A 93 11.95 -25.17 -10.17
N ASN A 94 11.37 -25.85 -9.23
CA ASN A 94 11.84 -27.16 -8.78
C ASN A 94 11.50 -28.25 -9.77
#